data_22a730f6ee2acc67fc53472dbf9c17fe
#
_entry.id   22a730f6ee2acc67fc53472dbf9c17fe
#
_cell.length_a   1.000
_cell.length_b   1.000
_cell.length_c   1.000
_cell.angle_alpha   90.00
_cell.angle_beta   90.00
_cell.angle_gamma   90.00
#
_symmetry.space_group_name_H-M   'P 1'
#
loop_
_entity.id
_entity.type
_entity.pdbx_description
1 polymer ?
#
loop_
_entity_poly.entity_id
_entity_poly.type
_entity_poly.pdbx_seq_one_letter_code
_entity_poly.pdbx_strand_id
1 'polypeptide(L)'
;GRCFCMTKIDIYSGFLGAGKTTLIKKMIKEAYHGQKLVLIENEFGEIGIDGGFLAEAGIQINEMNSGCICCSLKGNFEKALNMVIHDYAPDRVLIEPSGVGKLSDVIRAVQAVQNDAVVLNMFTTVVDANKCKMYMKNFGEFFNDQVENAGCIVMSHTENMSEKKLSECVELLRKHNATAVIISTPVSELTAEQLLSAMERKDTLAEELARLAEE
;
A
#
# COMPACT_ATOMS: atom_id res chain seq x y z
N GLY A 1 -12.64 -30.41 6.43
CA GLY A 1 -12.98 -29.00 6.39
C GLY A 1 -12.01 -28.24 5.53
N ARG A 2 -12.45 -27.68 4.42
CA ARG A 2 -11.63 -26.74 3.63
C ARG A 2 -11.43 -25.50 4.48
N CYS A 3 -10.19 -25.27 4.89
CA CYS A 3 -9.80 -24.00 5.46
C CYS A 3 -9.95 -22.95 4.36
N PHE A 4 -10.96 -22.10 4.46
CA PHE A 4 -11.10 -20.95 3.57
C PHE A 4 -10.02 -19.94 3.96
N CYS A 5 -8.84 -20.04 3.31
CA CYS A 5 -7.83 -19.01 3.43
C CYS A 5 -8.30 -17.79 2.65
N MET A 6 -8.57 -16.69 3.36
CA MET A 6 -8.90 -15.40 2.74
C MET A 6 -7.67 -14.81 2.08
N THR A 7 -7.83 -14.27 0.87
CA THR A 7 -6.80 -13.47 0.23
C THR A 7 -6.73 -12.10 0.89
N LYS A 8 -5.56 -11.75 1.43
CA LYS A 8 -5.31 -10.43 2.00
C LYS A 8 -4.88 -9.45 0.92
N ILE A 9 -5.46 -8.27 0.92
CA ILE A 9 -5.08 -7.19 0.01
C ILE A 9 -4.36 -6.10 0.76
N ASP A 10 -3.13 -5.81 0.34
CA ASP A 10 -2.26 -4.78 0.89
C ASP A 10 -2.01 -3.69 -0.14
N ILE A 11 -2.36 -2.45 0.19
CA ILE A 11 -2.14 -1.30 -0.68
C ILE A 11 -0.92 -0.52 -0.23
N TYR A 12 0.01 -0.29 -1.15
CA TYR A 12 1.22 0.52 -0.96
C TYR A 12 1.11 1.79 -1.78
N SER A 13 0.63 2.86 -1.17
CA SER A 13 0.46 4.18 -1.76
C SER A 13 1.67 5.08 -1.50
N GLY A 14 1.76 6.19 -2.18
CA GLY A 14 2.81 7.19 -2.02
C GLY A 14 3.18 7.83 -3.34
N PHE A 15 3.70 9.06 -3.30
CA PHE A 15 4.14 9.78 -4.49
C PHE A 15 5.34 9.12 -5.17
N LEU A 16 5.55 9.45 -6.45
CA LEU A 16 6.69 8.98 -7.22
C LEU A 16 8.00 9.31 -6.49
N GLY A 17 8.89 8.32 -6.40
CA GLY A 17 10.18 8.49 -5.71
C GLY A 17 10.12 8.44 -4.18
N ALA A 18 8.96 8.24 -3.58
CA ALA A 18 8.83 8.17 -2.12
C ALA A 18 9.48 6.93 -1.50
N GLY A 19 9.67 5.86 -2.28
CA GLY A 19 10.26 4.62 -1.80
C GLY A 19 9.29 3.45 -1.70
N LYS A 20 8.15 3.50 -2.37
CA LYS A 20 7.15 2.40 -2.42
C LYS A 20 7.76 1.09 -2.89
N THR A 21 8.43 1.12 -4.02
CA THR A 21 9.04 -0.07 -4.62
C THR A 21 10.09 -0.70 -3.71
N THR A 22 10.91 0.12 -3.06
CA THR A 22 11.92 -0.33 -2.11
C THR A 22 11.27 -1.04 -0.92
N LEU A 23 10.21 -0.47 -0.36
CA LEU A 23 9.47 -1.07 0.74
C LEU A 23 8.81 -2.40 0.32
N ILE A 24 8.14 -2.41 -0.83
CA ILE A 24 7.50 -3.62 -1.36
C ILE A 24 8.51 -4.74 -1.55
N LYS A 25 9.67 -4.47 -2.14
CA LYS A 25 10.74 -5.45 -2.34
C LYS A 25 11.25 -6.02 -1.02
N LYS A 26 11.44 -5.17 -0.02
CA LYS A 26 11.82 -5.60 1.32
C LYS A 26 10.79 -6.55 1.93
N MET A 27 9.52 -6.20 1.81
CA MET A 27 8.43 -7.02 2.36
C MET A 27 8.30 -8.35 1.65
N ILE A 28 8.42 -8.37 0.33
CA ILE A 28 8.39 -9.63 -0.46
C ILE A 28 9.55 -10.54 -0.05
N LYS A 29 10.74 -9.98 0.10
CA LYS A 29 11.94 -10.75 0.42
C LYS A 29 11.97 -11.26 1.87
N GLU A 30 11.50 -10.46 2.83
CA GLU A 30 11.77 -10.69 4.24
C GLU A 30 10.53 -10.98 5.10
N ALA A 31 9.32 -10.59 4.66
CA ALA A 31 8.11 -10.72 5.47
C ALA A 31 7.12 -11.78 4.98
N TYR A 32 7.01 -11.97 3.68
CA TYR A 32 5.96 -12.80 3.09
C TYR A 32 6.42 -14.20 2.71
N HIS A 33 7.29 -14.80 3.54
CA HIS A 33 7.82 -16.14 3.30
C HIS A 33 6.71 -17.19 3.20
N GLY A 34 6.82 -18.06 2.19
CA GLY A 34 5.92 -19.17 2.00
C GLY A 34 4.53 -18.80 1.50
N GLN A 35 4.27 -17.52 1.27
CA GLN A 35 2.99 -17.05 0.74
C GLN A 35 3.01 -16.96 -0.78
N LYS A 36 1.88 -17.30 -1.39
CA LYS A 36 1.67 -17.09 -2.81
C LYS A 36 1.25 -15.63 -3.03
N LEU A 37 2.12 -14.86 -3.67
CA LEU A 37 1.99 -13.41 -3.82
C LEU A 37 1.67 -13.03 -5.25
N VAL A 38 0.80 -12.03 -5.41
CA VAL A 38 0.59 -11.33 -6.67
C VAL A 38 0.77 -9.83 -6.39
N LEU A 39 1.65 -9.18 -7.14
CA LEU A 39 1.84 -7.74 -7.12
C LEU A 39 1.12 -7.13 -8.32
N ILE A 40 0.19 -6.23 -8.05
CA ILE A 40 -0.50 -5.45 -9.08
C ILE A 40 0.06 -4.04 -9.09
N GLU A 41 0.76 -3.69 -10.17
CA GLU A 41 1.17 -2.32 -10.47
C GLU A 41 0.07 -1.67 -11.29
N ASN A 42 -0.56 -0.64 -10.74
CA ASN A 42 -1.67 0.02 -11.37
C ASN A 42 -1.29 1.45 -11.80
N GLU A 43 -1.29 1.68 -13.10
CA GLU A 43 -1.10 2.99 -13.70
C GLU A 43 -2.46 3.60 -14.03
N PHE A 44 -3.15 4.13 -13.01
CA PHE A 44 -4.39 4.87 -13.23
C PHE A 44 -4.11 6.12 -14.06
N GLY A 45 -4.80 6.26 -15.18
CA GLY A 45 -4.86 7.49 -15.96
C GLY A 45 -3.86 7.61 -17.11
N GLU A 46 -2.92 6.68 -17.28
CA GLU A 46 -2.11 6.65 -18.50
C GLU A 46 -2.74 5.72 -19.53
N ILE A 47 -3.33 6.30 -20.56
CA ILE A 47 -3.68 5.58 -21.78
C ILE A 47 -2.36 5.34 -22.52
N GLY A 48 -1.77 4.18 -22.33
CA GLY A 48 -0.58 3.79 -23.06
C GLY A 48 -0.87 3.69 -24.56
N ILE A 49 -0.03 4.33 -25.34
CA ILE A 49 -0.15 4.41 -26.81
C ILE A 49 0.10 3.05 -27.48
N ASP A 50 0.71 2.07 -26.78
CA ASP A 50 1.08 0.77 -27.33
C ASP A 50 0.05 -0.35 -27.03
N GLY A 51 -1.21 0.01 -27.00
CA GLY A 51 -2.24 -0.77 -26.39
C GLY A 51 -2.95 -1.84 -27.20
N GLY A 52 -2.50 -2.25 -28.36
CA GLY A 52 -3.28 -3.19 -29.18
C GLY A 52 -3.57 -4.53 -28.48
N PHE A 53 -2.57 -5.16 -27.92
CA PHE A 53 -2.73 -6.45 -27.24
C PHE A 53 -3.07 -6.32 -25.75
N LEU A 54 -2.50 -5.31 -25.11
CA LEU A 54 -2.72 -5.03 -23.68
C LEU A 54 -4.07 -4.39 -23.40
N ALA A 55 -4.67 -3.71 -24.38
CA ALA A 55 -5.97 -3.07 -24.23
C ALA A 55 -7.12 -4.07 -24.11
N GLU A 56 -7.06 -5.24 -24.73
CA GLU A 56 -8.11 -6.26 -24.62
C GLU A 56 -8.06 -7.02 -23.30
N ALA A 57 -6.87 -7.32 -22.78
CA ALA A 57 -6.70 -8.06 -21.53
C ALA A 57 -6.46 -7.15 -20.33
N GLY A 58 -5.92 -5.93 -20.53
CA GLY A 58 -5.63 -4.97 -19.47
C GLY A 58 -4.56 -5.42 -18.46
N ILE A 59 -3.93 -6.56 -18.69
CA ILE A 59 -3.02 -7.18 -17.73
C ILE A 59 -1.79 -7.71 -18.44
N GLN A 60 -0.62 -7.31 -17.94
CA GLN A 60 0.65 -7.92 -18.30
C GLN A 60 1.19 -8.67 -17.08
N ILE A 61 1.49 -9.95 -17.24
CA ILE A 61 1.95 -10.81 -16.16
C ILE A 61 3.43 -11.10 -16.34
N ASN A 62 4.22 -10.82 -15.30
CA ASN A 62 5.63 -11.14 -15.24
C ASN A 62 5.95 -11.89 -13.95
N GLU A 63 6.74 -12.94 -14.05
CA GLU A 63 7.21 -13.66 -12.87
C GLU A 63 8.45 -12.99 -12.30
N MET A 64 8.43 -12.71 -10.99
CA MET A 64 9.56 -12.14 -10.26
C MET A 64 10.41 -13.25 -9.63
N ASN A 65 11.70 -12.95 -9.38
CA ASN A 65 12.68 -13.91 -8.87
C ASN A 65 12.34 -14.56 -7.51
N SER A 66 11.39 -14.04 -6.78
CA SER A 66 11.01 -14.54 -5.45
C SER A 66 9.71 -15.36 -5.44
N GLY A 67 9.26 -15.85 -6.62
CA GLY A 67 8.00 -16.57 -6.74
C GLY A 67 6.77 -15.67 -6.70
N CYS A 68 6.94 -14.35 -6.69
CA CYS A 68 5.87 -13.39 -6.79
C CYS A 68 5.52 -13.17 -8.27
N ILE A 69 4.24 -13.18 -8.59
CA ILE A 69 3.73 -12.81 -9.91
C ILE A 69 3.45 -11.33 -9.92
N CYS A 70 4.05 -10.60 -10.87
CA CYS A 70 3.79 -9.17 -11.05
C CYS A 70 2.81 -8.95 -12.20
N CYS A 71 1.75 -8.22 -11.96
CA CYS A 71 0.74 -7.85 -12.95
C CYS A 71 0.75 -6.34 -13.14
N SER A 72 0.98 -5.88 -14.36
CA SER A 72 0.79 -4.48 -14.72
C SER A 72 -0.62 -4.28 -15.27
N LEU A 73 -1.36 -3.34 -14.71
CA LEU A 73 -2.77 -3.15 -15.01
C LEU A 73 -3.04 -1.83 -15.69
N LYS A 74 -3.65 -1.90 -16.86
CA LYS A 74 -4.15 -0.74 -17.63
C LYS A 74 -5.60 -0.98 -18.04
N GLY A 75 -6.55 -0.91 -17.12
CA GLY A 75 -7.93 -1.19 -17.47
C GLY A 75 -8.85 -1.25 -16.28
N ASN A 76 -9.89 -2.05 -16.36
CA ASN A 76 -10.83 -2.21 -15.26
C ASN A 76 -10.18 -2.97 -14.10
N PHE A 77 -9.93 -2.24 -13.04
CA PHE A 77 -9.27 -2.76 -11.84
C PHE A 77 -10.05 -3.90 -11.16
N GLU A 78 -11.37 -3.75 -11.02
CA GLU A 78 -12.21 -4.76 -10.37
C GLU A 78 -12.18 -6.08 -11.12
N LYS A 79 -12.31 -6.03 -12.45
CA LYS A 79 -12.27 -7.20 -13.31
C LYS A 79 -10.93 -7.92 -13.23
N ALA A 80 -9.85 -7.16 -13.21
CA ALA A 80 -8.51 -7.69 -13.13
C ALA A 80 -8.21 -8.30 -11.76
N LEU A 81 -8.64 -7.66 -10.69
CA LEU A 81 -8.48 -8.19 -9.35
C LEU A 81 -9.25 -9.49 -9.16
N ASN A 82 -10.49 -9.56 -9.65
CA ASN A 82 -11.28 -10.79 -9.64
C ASN A 82 -10.61 -11.92 -10.42
N MET A 83 -10.05 -11.61 -11.60
CA MET A 83 -9.36 -12.59 -12.42
C MET A 83 -8.09 -13.12 -11.73
N VAL A 84 -7.30 -12.25 -11.14
CA VAL A 84 -6.09 -12.61 -10.40
C VAL A 84 -6.44 -13.53 -9.21
N ILE A 85 -7.46 -13.19 -8.45
CA ILE A 85 -7.92 -13.99 -7.32
C ILE A 85 -8.41 -15.37 -7.77
N HIS A 86 -9.17 -15.41 -8.84
CA HIS A 86 -9.72 -16.68 -9.38
C HIS A 86 -8.63 -17.56 -9.97
N ASP A 87 -7.78 -17.01 -10.84
CA ASP A 87 -6.81 -17.78 -11.61
C ASP A 87 -5.59 -18.21 -10.79
N TYR A 88 -5.15 -17.39 -9.86
CA TYR A 88 -3.95 -17.64 -9.07
C TYR A 88 -4.21 -18.05 -7.64
N ALA A 89 -5.40 -17.79 -7.10
CA ALA A 89 -5.75 -18.06 -5.70
C ALA A 89 -4.63 -17.64 -4.72
N PRO A 90 -4.17 -16.39 -4.76
CA PRO A 90 -3.04 -15.97 -3.95
C PRO A 90 -3.39 -15.86 -2.47
N ASP A 91 -2.40 -16.02 -1.61
CA ASP A 91 -2.53 -15.74 -0.19
C ASP A 91 -2.63 -14.23 0.07
N ARG A 92 -1.91 -13.46 -0.73
CA ARG A 92 -1.82 -12.01 -0.60
C ARG A 92 -1.68 -11.34 -1.96
N VAL A 93 -2.43 -10.25 -2.15
CA VAL A 93 -2.31 -9.37 -3.30
C VAL A 93 -1.74 -8.04 -2.82
N LEU A 94 -0.62 -7.64 -3.39
CA LEU A 94 0.01 -6.34 -3.12
C LEU A 94 -0.39 -5.40 -4.26
N ILE A 95 -0.88 -4.21 -3.91
CA ILE A 95 -1.28 -3.20 -4.91
C ILE A 95 -0.37 -1.99 -4.77
N GLU A 96 0.32 -1.66 -5.86
CA GLU A 96 1.11 -0.43 -5.99
C GLU A 96 0.39 0.51 -6.98
N PRO A 97 -0.41 1.48 -6.50
CA PRO A 97 -1.07 2.45 -7.37
C PRO A 97 -0.07 3.43 -7.97
N SER A 98 -0.49 4.14 -9.01
CA SER A 98 0.27 5.28 -9.54
C SER A 98 0.58 6.30 -8.43
N GLY A 99 1.76 6.91 -8.51
CA GLY A 99 2.19 7.90 -7.52
C GLY A 99 1.29 9.13 -7.40
N VAL A 100 0.51 9.43 -8.44
CA VAL A 100 -0.47 10.53 -8.45
C VAL A 100 -1.91 10.05 -8.25
N GLY A 101 -2.11 8.76 -7.97
CA GLY A 101 -3.44 8.21 -7.70
C GLY A 101 -3.94 8.56 -6.30
N LYS A 102 -5.24 8.74 -6.17
CA LYS A 102 -5.89 8.89 -4.85
C LYS A 102 -6.01 7.53 -4.18
N LEU A 103 -5.53 7.43 -2.95
CA LEU A 103 -5.67 6.21 -2.14
C LEU A 103 -7.14 5.87 -1.90
N SER A 104 -7.98 6.87 -1.69
CA SER A 104 -9.43 6.68 -1.52
C SER A 104 -10.08 5.98 -2.71
N ASP A 105 -9.64 6.27 -3.93
CA ASP A 105 -10.15 5.62 -5.14
C ASP A 105 -9.75 4.14 -5.19
N VAL A 106 -8.52 3.83 -4.81
CA VAL A 106 -8.04 2.44 -4.76
C VAL A 106 -8.78 1.64 -3.69
N ILE A 107 -8.97 2.21 -2.51
CA ILE A 107 -9.72 1.58 -1.41
C ILE A 107 -11.15 1.27 -1.87
N ARG A 108 -11.84 2.24 -2.50
CA ARG A 108 -13.19 2.03 -3.04
C ARG A 108 -13.23 0.94 -4.10
N ALA A 109 -12.25 0.91 -4.99
CA ALA A 109 -12.16 -0.13 -6.02
C ALA A 109 -11.98 -1.53 -5.44
N VAL A 110 -11.17 -1.66 -4.39
CA VAL A 110 -11.02 -2.93 -3.66
C VAL A 110 -12.30 -3.32 -2.94
N GLN A 111 -12.96 -2.38 -2.28
CA GLN A 111 -14.23 -2.62 -1.58
C GLN A 111 -15.37 -2.99 -2.52
N ALA A 112 -15.33 -2.51 -3.78
CA ALA A 112 -16.31 -2.86 -4.81
C ALA A 112 -16.17 -4.31 -5.29
N VAL A 113 -15.04 -4.95 -5.05
CA VAL A 113 -14.84 -6.37 -5.32
C VAL A 113 -15.61 -7.18 -4.27
N GLN A 114 -16.83 -7.59 -4.62
CA GLN A 114 -17.68 -8.40 -3.75
C GLN A 114 -17.27 -9.86 -3.80
N ASN A 115 -16.31 -10.21 -2.97
CA ASN A 115 -15.82 -11.58 -2.85
C ASN A 115 -15.54 -11.90 -1.38
N ASP A 116 -16.24 -12.85 -0.82
CA ASP A 116 -16.11 -13.26 0.58
C ASP A 116 -14.74 -13.87 0.91
N ALA A 117 -13.97 -14.24 -0.12
CA ALA A 117 -12.61 -14.77 0.04
C ALA A 117 -11.54 -13.69 0.10
N VAL A 118 -11.91 -12.41 0.05
CA VAL A 118 -10.99 -11.27 -0.02
C VAL A 118 -11.20 -10.32 1.15
N VAL A 119 -10.11 -9.88 1.75
CA VAL A 119 -10.14 -8.88 2.83
C VAL A 119 -9.13 -7.78 2.55
N LEU A 120 -9.54 -6.52 2.67
CA LEU A 120 -8.63 -5.38 2.67
C LEU A 120 -7.85 -5.39 4.00
N ASN A 121 -6.59 -5.81 3.96
CA ASN A 121 -5.77 -6.06 5.12
C ASN A 121 -5.02 -4.82 5.61
N MET A 122 -4.37 -4.10 4.70
CA MET A 122 -3.66 -2.87 5.04
C MET A 122 -3.63 -1.88 3.87
N PHE A 123 -3.49 -0.61 4.22
CA PHE A 123 -3.31 0.48 3.27
C PHE A 123 -2.29 1.46 3.86
N THR A 124 -1.10 1.42 3.30
CA THR A 124 0.07 2.16 3.76
C THR A 124 0.44 3.23 2.74
N THR A 125 0.77 4.42 3.22
CA THR A 125 1.32 5.49 2.38
C THR A 125 2.77 5.75 2.76
N VAL A 126 3.66 5.69 1.77
CA VAL A 126 5.07 6.06 1.92
C VAL A 126 5.22 7.54 1.61
N VAL A 127 5.78 8.29 2.54
CA VAL A 127 5.94 9.74 2.46
C VAL A 127 7.42 10.11 2.50
N ASP A 128 7.90 10.78 1.46
CA ASP A 128 9.22 11.41 1.47
C ASP A 128 9.20 12.60 2.45
N ALA A 129 9.89 12.44 3.57
CA ALA A 129 9.90 13.44 4.64
C ALA A 129 10.46 14.79 4.20
N ASN A 130 11.38 14.82 3.23
CA ASN A 130 11.95 16.07 2.73
C ASN A 130 11.00 16.82 1.80
N LYS A 131 10.02 16.15 1.20
CA LYS A 131 9.11 16.73 0.21
C LYS A 131 7.68 16.91 0.74
N CYS A 132 7.40 16.42 1.93
CA CYS A 132 6.07 16.40 2.53
C CYS A 132 5.39 17.78 2.50
N LYS A 133 6.05 18.79 3.03
CA LYS A 133 5.51 20.17 3.09
C LYS A 133 5.23 20.75 1.69
N MET A 134 6.17 20.52 0.77
CA MET A 134 6.03 20.99 -0.62
C MET A 134 4.87 20.30 -1.33
N TYR A 135 4.72 18.99 -1.17
CA TYR A 135 3.64 18.24 -1.79
C TYR A 135 2.27 18.59 -1.21
N MET A 136 2.18 18.84 0.10
CA MET A 136 0.94 19.33 0.72
C MET A 136 0.48 20.65 0.11
N LYS A 137 1.43 21.54 -0.17
CA LYS A 137 1.15 22.85 -0.74
C LYS A 137 0.80 22.79 -2.23
N ASN A 138 1.54 22.01 -3.03
CA ASN A 138 1.46 22.05 -4.49
C ASN A 138 0.60 20.93 -5.09
N PHE A 139 0.43 19.83 -4.38
CA PHE A 139 -0.30 18.65 -4.83
C PHE A 139 -1.30 18.16 -3.78
N GLY A 140 -1.90 19.11 -3.04
CA GLY A 140 -2.74 18.82 -1.87
C GLY A 140 -3.90 17.87 -2.14
N GLU A 141 -4.52 17.95 -3.31
CA GLU A 141 -5.64 17.08 -3.65
C GLU A 141 -5.24 15.58 -3.62
N PHE A 142 -4.11 15.24 -4.22
CA PHE A 142 -3.66 13.86 -4.32
C PHE A 142 -2.84 13.43 -3.10
N PHE A 143 -1.88 14.26 -2.71
CA PHE A 143 -0.99 13.97 -1.60
C PHE A 143 -1.75 13.88 -0.27
N ASN A 144 -2.62 14.84 0.00
CA ASN A 144 -3.40 14.85 1.24
C ASN A 144 -4.38 13.68 1.29
N ASP A 145 -4.99 13.31 0.17
CA ASP A 145 -5.84 12.11 0.10
C ASP A 145 -5.07 10.85 0.49
N GLN A 146 -3.85 10.69 -0.01
CA GLN A 146 -2.99 9.55 0.35
C GLN A 146 -2.64 9.53 1.83
N VAL A 147 -2.41 10.67 2.44
CA VAL A 147 -2.11 10.80 3.87
C VAL A 147 -3.36 10.56 4.72
N GLU A 148 -4.46 11.20 4.37
CA GLU A 148 -5.72 11.16 5.14
C GLU A 148 -6.33 9.76 5.20
N ASN A 149 -6.19 8.98 4.14
CA ASN A 149 -6.79 7.65 4.05
C ASN A 149 -5.85 6.50 4.45
N ALA A 150 -4.60 6.79 4.81
CA ALA A 150 -3.66 5.76 5.22
C ALA A 150 -3.96 5.21 6.61
N GLY A 151 -3.84 3.90 6.76
CA GLY A 151 -3.83 3.26 8.09
C GLY A 151 -2.45 3.30 8.74
N CYS A 152 -1.41 3.33 7.91
CA CYS A 152 -0.02 3.50 8.32
C CYS A 152 0.69 4.45 7.36
N ILE A 153 1.54 5.32 7.90
CA ILE A 153 2.40 6.21 7.12
C ILE A 153 3.84 5.83 7.41
N VAL A 154 4.58 5.45 6.38
CA VAL A 154 6.01 5.15 6.46
C VAL A 154 6.78 6.33 5.89
N MET A 155 7.55 7.01 6.72
CA MET A 155 8.36 8.14 6.30
C MET A 155 9.68 7.65 5.72
N SER A 156 10.03 8.14 4.54
CA SER A 156 11.29 7.83 3.86
C SER A 156 12.23 9.04 3.83
N HIS A 157 13.49 8.79 3.49
CA HIS A 157 14.52 9.83 3.38
C HIS A 157 14.73 10.64 4.67
N THR A 158 14.63 9.97 5.81
CA THR A 158 14.74 10.60 7.14
C THR A 158 16.16 10.59 7.70
N GLU A 159 17.09 9.87 7.10
CA GLU A 159 18.43 9.60 7.67
C GLU A 159 19.24 10.86 7.96
N ASN A 160 19.09 11.89 7.14
CA ASN A 160 19.84 13.15 7.24
C ASN A 160 19.01 14.32 7.76
N MET A 161 17.82 14.04 8.29
CA MET A 161 16.96 15.09 8.84
C MET A 161 17.28 15.37 10.30
N SER A 162 17.23 16.66 10.67
CA SER A 162 17.29 17.04 12.08
C SER A 162 16.03 16.56 12.81
N GLU A 163 16.15 16.32 14.10
CA GLU A 163 14.99 15.96 14.93
C GLU A 163 13.88 16.98 14.86
N LYS A 164 14.22 18.26 14.77
CA LYS A 164 13.26 19.36 14.65
C LYS A 164 12.46 19.26 13.35
N LYS A 165 13.13 19.08 12.21
CA LYS A 165 12.44 18.94 10.91
C LYS A 165 11.60 17.69 10.84
N LEU A 166 12.10 16.59 11.39
CA LEU A 166 11.36 15.34 11.45
C LEU A 166 10.08 15.49 12.28
N SER A 167 10.18 16.11 13.45
CA SER A 167 9.06 16.37 14.32
C SER A 167 8.01 17.28 13.66
N GLU A 168 8.46 18.33 12.96
CA GLU A 168 7.56 19.22 12.20
C GLU A 168 6.80 18.46 11.11
N CYS A 169 7.48 17.56 10.40
CA CYS A 169 6.83 16.73 9.39
C CYS A 169 5.79 15.78 10.01
N VAL A 170 6.11 15.15 11.11
CA VAL A 170 5.16 14.28 11.84
C VAL A 170 3.93 15.08 12.29
N GLU A 171 4.11 16.30 12.79
CA GLU A 171 2.99 17.16 13.18
C GLU A 171 2.10 17.52 11.99
N LEU A 172 2.69 17.83 10.83
CA LEU A 172 1.93 18.09 9.61
C LEU A 172 1.10 16.89 9.18
N LEU A 173 1.70 15.69 9.22
CA LEU A 173 0.99 14.45 8.91
C LEU A 173 -0.15 14.19 9.89
N ARG A 174 0.07 14.44 11.19
CA ARG A 174 -0.96 14.28 12.22
C ARG A 174 -2.16 15.22 12.05
N LYS A 175 -1.95 16.41 11.53
CA LYS A 175 -3.06 17.33 11.22
C LYS A 175 -3.99 16.77 10.15
N HIS A 176 -3.45 15.99 9.23
CA HIS A 176 -4.22 15.33 8.16
C HIS A 176 -4.71 13.94 8.53
N ASN A 177 -4.04 13.26 9.45
CA ASN A 177 -4.42 11.92 9.86
C ASN A 177 -4.08 11.70 11.34
N ALA A 178 -5.10 11.76 12.19
CA ALA A 178 -4.96 11.67 13.64
C ALA A 178 -4.73 10.23 14.15
N THR A 179 -5.07 9.21 13.35
CA THR A 179 -5.18 7.83 13.81
C THR A 179 -4.17 6.85 13.20
N ALA A 180 -3.56 7.21 12.06
CA ALA A 180 -2.60 6.33 11.41
C ALA A 180 -1.38 6.06 12.30
N VAL A 181 -0.84 4.86 12.20
CA VAL A 181 0.51 4.60 12.73
C VAL A 181 1.52 5.34 11.87
N ILE A 182 2.39 6.13 12.47
CA ILE A 182 3.45 6.85 11.75
C ILE A 182 4.80 6.25 12.12
N ILE A 183 5.50 5.74 11.12
CA ILE A 183 6.86 5.21 11.25
C ILE A 183 7.83 6.29 10.77
N SER A 184 8.59 6.87 11.68
CA SER A 184 9.61 7.88 11.39
C SER A 184 11.04 7.31 11.42
N THR A 185 11.22 6.14 11.99
CA THR A 185 12.49 5.41 11.97
C THR A 185 12.82 4.96 10.54
N PRO A 186 14.08 5.09 10.10
CA PRO A 186 14.47 4.59 8.77
C PRO A 186 14.10 3.12 8.59
N VAL A 187 13.52 2.80 7.44
CA VAL A 187 13.07 1.44 7.10
C VAL A 187 14.23 0.43 7.20
N SER A 188 15.45 0.85 6.85
CA SER A 188 16.65 0.01 6.96
C SER A 188 16.98 -0.43 8.38
N GLU A 189 16.51 0.28 9.39
CA GLU A 189 16.74 -0.04 10.81
C GLU A 189 15.64 -0.92 11.42
N LEU A 190 14.60 -1.21 10.66
CA LEU A 190 13.46 -2.01 11.10
C LEU A 190 13.46 -3.38 10.42
N THR A 191 13.04 -4.40 11.16
CA THR A 191 12.79 -5.71 10.56
C THR A 191 11.50 -5.67 9.75
N ALA A 192 11.40 -6.53 8.75
CA ALA A 192 10.17 -6.66 7.98
C ALA A 192 8.98 -7.08 8.83
N GLU A 193 9.20 -7.87 9.89
CA GLU A 193 8.15 -8.25 10.84
C GLU A 193 7.65 -7.06 11.65
N GLN A 194 8.55 -6.18 12.09
CA GLN A 194 8.18 -4.94 12.79
C GLN A 194 7.36 -4.03 11.89
N LEU A 195 7.79 -3.88 10.63
CA LEU A 195 7.07 -3.10 9.62
C LEU A 195 5.68 -3.69 9.35
N LEU A 196 5.58 -4.99 9.13
CA LEU A 196 4.31 -5.65 8.84
C LEU A 196 3.32 -5.49 10.00
N SER A 197 3.78 -5.69 11.23
CA SER A 197 2.94 -5.52 12.43
C SER A 197 2.36 -4.10 12.51
N ALA A 198 3.19 -3.09 12.27
CA ALA A 198 2.76 -1.69 12.28
C ALA A 198 1.79 -1.38 11.11
N MET A 199 2.10 -1.86 9.91
CA MET A 199 1.27 -1.64 8.73
C MET A 199 -0.08 -2.35 8.83
N GLU A 200 -0.12 -3.53 9.40
CA GLU A 200 -1.37 -4.26 9.65
C GLU A 200 -2.13 -3.74 10.88
N ARG A 201 -1.55 -2.82 11.64
CA ARG A 201 -2.15 -2.20 12.83
C ARG A 201 -2.60 -3.19 13.90
N LYS A 202 -1.94 -4.33 14.02
CA LYS A 202 -2.32 -5.38 14.98
C LYS A 202 -2.26 -4.91 16.43
N ASP A 203 -1.21 -4.19 16.79
CA ASP A 203 -1.02 -3.69 18.14
C ASP A 203 -2.03 -2.59 18.48
N THR A 204 -2.27 -1.68 17.55
CA THR A 204 -3.23 -0.58 17.70
C THR A 204 -4.67 -1.08 17.86
N LEU A 205 -5.05 -2.10 17.09
CA LEU A 205 -6.38 -2.70 17.20
C LEU A 205 -6.57 -3.37 18.56
N ALA A 206 -5.55 -4.07 19.07
CA ALA A 206 -5.59 -4.68 20.41
C ALA A 206 -5.75 -3.63 21.49
N GLU A 207 -5.06 -2.49 21.39
CA GLU A 207 -5.18 -1.37 22.32
C GLU A 207 -6.57 -0.72 22.26
N GLU A 208 -7.13 -0.53 21.07
CA GLU A 208 -8.48 -0.01 20.89
C GLU A 208 -9.55 -0.92 21.49
N LEU A 209 -9.43 -2.22 21.25
CA LEU A 209 -10.33 -3.23 21.82
C LEU A 209 -10.23 -3.28 23.34
N ALA A 210 -9.02 -3.15 23.89
CA ALA A 210 -8.80 -3.09 25.33
C ALA A 210 -9.45 -1.86 25.97
N ARG A 211 -9.36 -0.68 25.32
CA ARG A 211 -10.02 0.54 25.76
C ARG A 211 -11.55 0.43 25.74
N LEU A 212 -12.11 -0.16 24.69
CA LEU A 212 -13.56 -0.37 24.59
C LEU A 212 -14.08 -1.37 25.64
N ALA A 213 -13.26 -2.32 26.06
CA ALA A 213 -13.64 -3.28 27.08
C ALA A 213 -13.63 -2.69 28.51
N GLU A 214 -12.93 -1.56 28.72
CA GLU A 214 -12.87 -0.82 30.00
C GLU A 214 -14.02 0.19 30.19
N GLU A 215 -14.76 0.51 29.14
CA GLU A 215 -15.95 1.36 29.19
C GLU A 215 -17.22 0.52 29.45
#